data_8dc8e151cb294a491009935894a722d5
#
_entry.id   8dc8e151cb294a491009935894a722d5
#
_cell.length_a   1.000
_cell.length_b   1.000
_cell.length_c   1.000
_cell.angle_alpha   90.00
_cell.angle_beta   90.00
_cell.angle_gamma   90.00
#
_symmetry.space_group_name_H-M   'P 1'
#
loop_
_entity.id
_entity.type
_entity.pdbx_description
1 polymer ?
#
loop_
_entity_poly.entity_id
_entity_poly.type
_entity_poly.pdbx_seq_one_letter_code
_entity_poly.pdbx_strand_id
1 'polypeptide(L)'
;PKYSTEQSSFEIKKIKDVKVDLFLSPKSKVTTGVLSTLIPGSGQLYSDNSKKGLIFMVASAGLAAVFNGANSKYQEEHSLMEEYQQDYQNATDPEYIAATWEIYQDQVNSVNDVQAQLVVYGVVLGATWIANAIDAWFFNGIPDE
;
A
#
# COMPACT_ATOMS: atom_id res chain seq x y z
N PRO A 1 29.54 4.90 -10.15
CA PRO A 1 29.02 4.21 -8.96
C PRO A 1 28.27 5.22 -8.08
N LYS A 2 27.06 4.85 -7.64
CA LYS A 2 26.29 5.63 -6.68
C LYS A 2 26.65 5.15 -5.28
N TYR A 3 27.00 6.06 -4.38
CA TYR A 3 27.40 5.77 -3.02
C TYR A 3 26.32 6.21 -2.02
N SER A 4 26.18 5.54 -0.89
CA SER A 4 25.33 6.01 0.20
C SER A 4 26.06 7.15 0.95
N THR A 5 25.34 8.19 1.33
CA THR A 5 25.88 9.31 2.09
C THR A 5 25.78 8.98 3.58
N GLU A 6 26.91 8.65 4.20
CA GLU A 6 26.99 8.61 5.66
C GLU A 6 27.36 10.01 6.16
N GLN A 7 26.47 10.64 6.91
CA GLN A 7 26.77 11.90 7.60
C GLN A 7 27.42 11.58 8.95
N SER A 8 28.72 11.72 9.02
CA SER A 8 29.43 11.78 10.30
C SER A 8 29.86 13.22 10.57
N SER A 9 29.38 13.81 11.66
CA SER A 9 29.84 15.10 12.16
C SER A 9 30.99 14.86 13.12
N PHE A 10 32.15 15.49 12.86
CA PHE A 10 33.27 15.47 13.77
C PHE A 10 33.77 16.89 14.00
N GLU A 11 34.17 17.17 15.23
CA GLU A 11 34.70 18.47 15.64
C GLU A 11 36.20 18.52 15.27
N ILE A 12 36.57 19.36 14.31
CA ILE A 12 37.97 19.54 13.92
C ILE A 12 38.65 20.47 14.91
N LYS A 13 39.24 19.92 15.94
CA LYS A 13 40.28 20.66 16.69
C LYS A 13 41.52 20.77 15.87
N LYS A 14 41.95 22.00 15.57
CA LYS A 14 43.14 22.47 14.83
C LYS A 14 44.33 21.49 14.87
N ILE A 15 44.31 20.46 14.05
CA ILE A 15 45.41 19.55 13.84
C ILE A 15 45.80 19.66 12.36
N LYS A 16 47.04 20.03 12.07
CA LYS A 16 47.60 19.98 10.73
C LYS A 16 47.61 18.52 10.25
N ASP A 17 47.10 18.28 9.08
CA ASP A 17 47.15 17.01 8.35
C ASP A 17 46.34 15.85 8.95
N VAL A 18 44.99 16.03 9.07
CA VAL A 18 44.09 14.91 9.29
C VAL A 18 43.68 14.34 7.91
N LYS A 19 44.18 13.14 7.58
CA LYS A 19 43.64 12.36 6.46
C LYS A 19 42.38 11.66 6.95
N VAL A 20 41.22 12.03 6.39
CA VAL A 20 39.96 11.35 6.64
C VAL A 20 39.68 10.40 5.48
N ASP A 21 39.87 9.11 5.70
CA ASP A 21 39.48 8.09 4.73
C ASP A 21 37.96 7.83 4.86
N LEU A 22 37.16 8.40 3.94
CA LEU A 22 35.74 8.18 3.84
C LEU A 22 35.48 6.88 3.07
N PHE A 23 35.13 5.82 3.77
CA PHE A 23 34.65 4.60 3.14
C PHE A 23 33.19 4.75 2.75
N LEU A 24 32.93 5.00 1.48
CA LEU A 24 31.58 5.03 0.92
C LEU A 24 31.22 3.62 0.44
N SER A 25 30.23 3.00 1.08
CA SER A 25 29.68 1.73 0.58
C SER A 25 28.85 1.97 -0.68
N PRO A 26 29.06 1.22 -1.76
CA PRO A 26 28.24 1.33 -2.96
C PRO A 26 26.78 0.94 -2.64
N LYS A 27 25.83 1.61 -3.27
CA LYS A 27 24.41 1.25 -3.13
C LYS A 27 24.14 -0.09 -3.77
N SER A 28 23.47 -0.98 -3.04
CA SER A 28 23.16 -2.33 -3.51
C SER A 28 21.81 -2.38 -4.21
N LYS A 29 21.77 -3.03 -5.37
CA LYS A 29 20.55 -3.31 -6.14
C LYS A 29 19.58 -4.19 -5.34
N VAL A 30 20.11 -5.18 -4.63
CA VAL A 30 19.32 -6.06 -3.75
C VAL A 30 18.63 -5.27 -2.65
N THR A 31 19.36 -4.37 -1.98
CA THR A 31 18.78 -3.51 -0.93
C THR A 31 17.66 -2.64 -1.49
N THR A 32 17.85 -2.05 -2.69
CA THR A 32 16.81 -1.26 -3.37
C THR A 32 15.54 -2.07 -3.61
N GLY A 33 15.68 -3.28 -4.15
CA GLY A 33 14.56 -4.17 -4.42
C GLY A 33 13.82 -4.60 -3.15
N VAL A 34 14.56 -5.04 -2.12
CA VAL A 34 13.98 -5.45 -0.83
C VAL A 34 13.22 -4.30 -0.17
N LEU A 35 13.80 -3.11 -0.11
CA LEU A 35 13.14 -1.94 0.48
C LEU A 35 11.82 -1.63 -0.24
N SER A 36 11.81 -1.61 -1.58
CA SER A 36 10.59 -1.32 -2.34
C SER A 36 9.54 -2.43 -2.28
N THR A 37 9.96 -3.67 -1.99
CA THR A 37 9.02 -4.77 -1.74
C THR A 37 8.32 -4.60 -0.40
N LEU A 38 9.00 -4.05 0.61
CA LEU A 38 8.42 -3.81 1.94
C LEU A 38 7.58 -2.53 1.98
N ILE A 39 8.13 -1.43 1.45
CA ILE A 39 7.47 -0.12 1.43
C ILE A 39 7.60 0.47 0.02
N PRO A 40 6.50 0.61 -0.74
CA PRO A 40 6.54 1.18 -2.07
C PRO A 40 7.25 2.53 -2.12
N GLY A 41 8.20 2.68 -3.04
CA GLY A 41 8.96 3.91 -3.22
C GLY A 41 10.24 4.03 -2.41
N SER A 42 10.42 3.25 -1.33
CA SER A 42 11.59 3.38 -0.45
C SER A 42 12.90 2.97 -1.11
N GLY A 43 12.89 1.96 -1.97
CA GLY A 43 14.06 1.58 -2.74
C GLY A 43 14.48 2.64 -3.75
N GLN A 44 13.52 3.29 -4.40
CA GLN A 44 13.80 4.41 -5.30
C GLN A 44 14.39 5.62 -4.55
N LEU A 45 13.92 5.88 -3.32
CA LEU A 45 14.55 6.90 -2.45
C LEU A 45 15.99 6.52 -2.12
N TYR A 46 16.23 5.27 -1.76
CA TYR A 46 17.58 4.75 -1.48
C TYR A 46 18.49 4.86 -2.70
N SER A 47 17.99 4.65 -3.92
CA SER A 47 18.76 4.74 -5.18
C SER A 47 18.88 6.14 -5.77
N ASP A 48 18.55 7.21 -5.02
CA ASP A 48 18.54 8.62 -5.44
C ASP A 48 17.50 8.98 -6.51
N ASN A 49 16.54 8.11 -6.76
CA ASN A 49 15.39 8.38 -7.63
C ASN A 49 14.21 8.96 -6.84
N SER A 50 14.48 10.02 -6.05
CA SER A 50 13.52 10.58 -5.07
C SER A 50 12.17 10.95 -5.68
N LYS A 51 12.12 11.46 -6.91
CA LYS A 51 10.85 11.79 -7.58
C LYS A 51 9.99 10.55 -7.81
N LYS A 52 10.59 9.47 -8.34
CA LYS A 52 9.90 8.19 -8.53
C LYS A 52 9.46 7.60 -7.19
N GLY A 53 10.36 7.58 -6.20
CA GLY A 53 10.07 7.08 -4.86
C GLY A 53 8.86 7.78 -4.25
N LEU A 54 8.83 9.11 -4.30
CA LEU A 54 7.73 9.90 -3.78
C LEU A 54 6.40 9.61 -4.50
N ILE A 55 6.42 9.47 -5.84
CA ILE A 55 5.23 9.13 -6.63
C ILE A 55 4.66 7.77 -6.18
N PHE A 56 5.49 6.74 -6.06
CA PHE A 56 5.03 5.42 -5.62
C PHE A 56 4.53 5.44 -4.17
N MET A 57 5.18 6.17 -3.26
CA MET A 57 4.74 6.30 -1.87
C MET A 57 3.37 6.97 -1.78
N VAL A 58 3.18 8.10 -2.44
CA VAL A 58 1.91 8.85 -2.41
C VAL A 58 0.79 8.05 -3.08
N ALA A 59 1.07 7.44 -4.25
CA ALA A 59 0.08 6.61 -4.95
C ALA A 59 -0.34 5.41 -4.10
N SER A 60 0.61 4.68 -3.51
CA SER A 60 0.31 3.51 -2.68
C SER A 60 -0.43 3.89 -1.39
N ALA A 61 -0.04 5.00 -0.74
CA ALA A 61 -0.74 5.49 0.46
C ALA A 61 -2.18 5.92 0.13
N GLY A 62 -2.38 6.62 -0.98
CA GLY A 62 -3.71 7.03 -1.45
C GLY A 62 -4.59 5.82 -1.78
N LEU A 63 -4.07 4.84 -2.51
CA LEU A 63 -4.79 3.60 -2.83
C LEU A 63 -5.10 2.77 -1.57
N ALA A 64 -4.18 2.70 -0.61
CA ALA A 64 -4.42 2.02 0.66
C ALA A 64 -5.53 2.71 1.46
N ALA A 65 -5.59 4.04 1.47
CA ALA A 65 -6.67 4.79 2.13
C ALA A 65 -8.03 4.52 1.47
N VAL A 66 -8.10 4.51 0.13
CA VAL A 66 -9.32 4.16 -0.61
C VAL A 66 -9.74 2.72 -0.34
N PHE A 67 -8.80 1.77 -0.36
CA PHE A 67 -9.07 0.37 -0.06
C PHE A 67 -9.62 0.19 1.37
N ASN A 68 -9.00 0.84 2.36
CA ASN A 68 -9.47 0.79 3.75
C ASN A 68 -10.88 1.40 3.90
N GLY A 69 -11.15 2.51 3.22
CA GLY A 69 -12.49 3.11 3.21
C GLY A 69 -13.55 2.16 2.61
N ALA A 70 -13.22 1.53 1.48
CA ALA A 70 -14.11 0.54 0.85
C ALA A 70 -14.30 -0.70 1.74
N ASN A 71 -13.24 -1.15 2.42
CA ASN A 71 -13.33 -2.27 3.36
C ASN A 71 -14.23 -1.93 4.56
N SER A 72 -14.11 -0.73 5.13
CA SER A 72 -14.98 -0.28 6.22
C SER A 72 -16.45 -0.25 5.78
N LYS A 73 -16.72 0.27 4.57
CA LYS A 73 -18.06 0.28 4.01
C LYS A 73 -18.60 -1.14 3.79
N TYR A 74 -17.77 -2.05 3.28
CA TYR A 74 -18.15 -3.45 3.12
C TYR A 74 -18.55 -4.10 4.45
N GLN A 75 -17.80 -3.86 5.52
CA GLN A 75 -18.11 -4.39 6.85
C GLN A 75 -19.46 -3.83 7.39
N GLU A 76 -19.72 -2.54 7.16
CA GLU A 76 -20.99 -1.90 7.54
C GLU A 76 -22.17 -2.51 6.78
N GLU A 77 -22.10 -2.58 5.45
CA GLU A 77 -23.18 -3.14 4.62
C GLU A 77 -23.40 -4.63 4.92
N HIS A 78 -22.31 -5.38 5.18
CA HIS A 78 -22.40 -6.78 5.55
C HIS A 78 -23.08 -6.99 6.90
N SER A 79 -22.79 -6.15 7.89
CA SER A 79 -23.44 -6.24 9.21
C SER A 79 -24.95 -5.92 9.13
N LEU A 80 -25.34 -4.95 8.30
CA LEU A 80 -26.74 -4.64 8.02
C LEU A 80 -27.44 -5.80 7.30
N MET A 81 -26.77 -6.45 6.37
CA MET A 81 -27.31 -7.64 5.70
C MET A 81 -27.59 -8.78 6.69
N GLU A 82 -26.68 -9.01 7.65
CA GLU A 82 -26.88 -10.03 8.68
C GLU A 82 -28.07 -9.68 9.59
N GLU A 83 -28.26 -8.40 9.94
CA GLU A 83 -29.42 -7.92 10.72
C GLU A 83 -30.73 -8.16 9.96
N TYR A 84 -30.81 -7.73 8.71
CA TYR A 84 -32.03 -7.93 7.90
C TYR A 84 -32.30 -9.41 7.59
N GLN A 85 -31.27 -10.24 7.49
CA GLN A 85 -31.42 -11.68 7.38
C GLN A 85 -32.07 -12.28 8.62
N GLN A 86 -31.68 -11.81 9.81
CA GLN A 86 -32.29 -12.27 11.07
C GLN A 86 -33.76 -11.83 11.19
N ASP A 87 -34.06 -10.60 10.80
CA ASP A 87 -35.42 -10.09 10.78
C ASP A 87 -36.35 -10.91 9.85
N TYR A 88 -35.85 -11.21 8.66
CA TYR A 88 -36.55 -12.09 7.72
C TYR A 88 -36.76 -13.51 8.29
N GLN A 89 -35.73 -14.10 8.92
CA GLN A 89 -35.84 -15.45 9.48
C GLN A 89 -36.76 -15.54 10.69
N ASN A 90 -36.94 -14.46 11.44
CA ASN A 90 -37.80 -14.37 12.60
C ASN A 90 -39.23 -13.94 12.26
N ALA A 91 -39.48 -13.50 11.04
CA ALA A 91 -40.78 -13.08 10.57
C ALA A 91 -41.78 -14.27 10.55
N THR A 92 -42.96 -14.10 11.08
CA THR A 92 -43.99 -15.15 11.15
C THR A 92 -45.26 -14.77 10.39
N ASP A 93 -45.51 -13.49 10.20
CA ASP A 93 -46.65 -12.98 9.45
C ASP A 93 -46.32 -12.95 7.94
N PRO A 94 -47.21 -13.45 7.04
CA PRO A 94 -46.91 -13.51 5.60
C PRO A 94 -46.63 -12.17 4.93
N GLU A 95 -47.28 -11.08 5.36
CA GLU A 95 -47.06 -9.75 4.81
C GLU A 95 -45.70 -9.21 5.28
N TYR A 96 -45.38 -9.43 6.56
CA TYR A 96 -44.08 -9.05 7.13
C TYR A 96 -42.92 -9.87 6.54
N ILE A 97 -43.11 -11.17 6.25
CA ILE A 97 -42.14 -12.01 5.55
C ILE A 97 -41.82 -11.43 4.16
N ALA A 98 -42.83 -11.03 3.40
CA ALA A 98 -42.63 -10.46 2.07
C ALA A 98 -41.85 -9.14 2.12
N ALA A 99 -42.21 -8.25 3.06
CA ALA A 99 -41.53 -6.96 3.23
C ALA A 99 -40.07 -7.11 3.67
N THR A 100 -39.78 -7.96 4.66
CA THR A 100 -38.42 -8.19 5.16
C THR A 100 -37.54 -8.92 4.14
N TRP A 101 -38.12 -9.79 3.29
CA TRP A 101 -37.43 -10.42 2.18
C TRP A 101 -36.95 -9.40 1.14
N GLU A 102 -37.80 -8.43 0.76
CA GLU A 102 -37.41 -7.38 -0.19
C GLU A 102 -36.27 -6.54 0.36
N ILE A 103 -36.34 -6.10 1.62
CA ILE A 103 -35.27 -5.34 2.29
C ILE A 103 -33.97 -6.14 2.32
N TYR A 104 -34.03 -7.42 2.69
CA TYR A 104 -32.85 -8.30 2.70
C TYR A 104 -32.22 -8.43 1.31
N GLN A 105 -33.04 -8.63 0.25
CA GLN A 105 -32.53 -8.76 -1.11
C GLN A 105 -31.85 -7.47 -1.61
N ASP A 106 -32.41 -6.30 -1.30
CA ASP A 106 -31.80 -5.02 -1.65
C ASP A 106 -30.46 -4.85 -0.92
N GLN A 107 -30.37 -5.26 0.34
CA GLN A 107 -29.13 -5.20 1.10
C GLN A 107 -28.08 -6.19 0.55
N VAL A 108 -28.45 -7.39 0.13
CA VAL A 108 -27.56 -8.34 -0.57
C VAL A 108 -26.97 -7.71 -1.84
N ASN A 109 -27.76 -6.98 -2.61
CA ASN A 109 -27.27 -6.28 -3.80
C ASN A 109 -26.29 -5.17 -3.41
N SER A 110 -26.56 -4.39 -2.35
CA SER A 110 -25.64 -3.36 -1.83
C SER A 110 -24.30 -3.96 -1.41
N VAL A 111 -24.31 -5.08 -0.68
CA VAL A 111 -23.08 -5.80 -0.28
C VAL A 111 -22.30 -6.26 -1.50
N ASN A 112 -22.93 -6.85 -2.51
CA ASN A 112 -22.29 -7.30 -3.73
C ASN A 112 -21.62 -6.16 -4.49
N ASP A 113 -22.28 -4.99 -4.58
CA ASP A 113 -21.74 -3.82 -5.26
C ASP A 113 -20.50 -3.27 -4.54
N VAL A 114 -20.54 -3.18 -3.22
CA VAL A 114 -19.39 -2.71 -2.43
C VAL A 114 -18.26 -3.73 -2.44
N GLN A 115 -18.57 -5.03 -2.42
CA GLN A 115 -17.59 -6.10 -2.55
C GLN A 115 -16.87 -6.03 -3.91
N ALA A 116 -17.58 -5.80 -5.00
CA ALA A 116 -16.99 -5.63 -6.32
C ALA A 116 -16.01 -4.43 -6.34
N GLN A 117 -16.39 -3.30 -5.76
CA GLN A 117 -15.50 -2.14 -5.63
C GLN A 117 -14.26 -2.45 -4.79
N LEU A 118 -14.42 -3.14 -3.66
CA LEU A 118 -13.31 -3.53 -2.78
C LEU A 118 -12.30 -4.42 -3.54
N VAL A 119 -12.77 -5.39 -4.32
CA VAL A 119 -11.92 -6.25 -5.16
C VAL A 119 -11.14 -5.40 -6.18
N VAL A 120 -11.80 -4.47 -6.87
CA VAL A 120 -11.13 -3.59 -7.84
C VAL A 120 -10.02 -2.77 -7.18
N TYR A 121 -10.30 -2.13 -6.03
CA TYR A 121 -9.29 -1.35 -5.31
C TYR A 121 -8.14 -2.21 -4.80
N GLY A 122 -8.42 -3.43 -4.33
CA GLY A 122 -7.38 -4.39 -3.92
C GLY A 122 -6.47 -4.79 -5.08
N VAL A 123 -7.05 -5.07 -6.25
CA VAL A 123 -6.29 -5.40 -7.47
C VAL A 123 -5.41 -4.23 -7.91
N VAL A 124 -5.95 -3.01 -7.94
CA VAL A 124 -5.19 -1.80 -8.33
C VAL A 124 -4.05 -1.53 -7.36
N LEU A 125 -4.30 -1.64 -6.05
CA LEU A 125 -3.25 -1.48 -5.02
C LEU A 125 -2.16 -2.54 -5.19
N GLY A 126 -2.52 -3.81 -5.36
CA GLY A 126 -1.58 -4.91 -5.56
C GLY A 126 -0.76 -4.74 -6.85
N ALA A 127 -1.40 -4.37 -7.96
CA ALA A 127 -0.72 -4.11 -9.23
C ALA A 127 0.28 -2.94 -9.11
N THR A 128 -0.10 -1.86 -8.42
CA THR A 128 0.79 -0.72 -8.16
C THR A 128 2.00 -1.13 -7.33
N TRP A 129 1.81 -1.98 -6.31
CA TRP A 129 2.88 -2.50 -5.49
C TRP A 129 3.86 -3.38 -6.29
N ILE A 130 3.33 -4.29 -7.11
CA ILE A 130 4.12 -5.15 -7.99
C ILE A 130 4.91 -4.32 -9.00
N ALA A 131 4.28 -3.34 -9.64
CA ALA A 131 4.93 -2.45 -10.58
C ALA A 131 6.10 -1.67 -9.92
N ASN A 132 5.89 -1.17 -8.69
CA ASN A 132 6.94 -0.53 -7.92
C ASN A 132 8.11 -1.47 -7.59
N ALA A 133 7.81 -2.72 -7.18
CA ALA A 133 8.85 -3.71 -6.91
C ALA A 133 9.67 -4.04 -8.17
N ILE A 134 9.01 -4.25 -9.30
CA ILE A 134 9.66 -4.49 -10.59
C ILE A 134 10.56 -3.29 -10.98
N ASP A 135 10.04 -2.06 -10.87
CA ASP A 135 10.82 -0.85 -11.15
C ASP A 135 12.08 -0.77 -10.25
N ALA A 136 11.93 -1.08 -8.97
CA ALA A 136 13.04 -1.06 -8.02
C ALA A 136 14.09 -2.15 -8.28
N TRP A 137 13.69 -3.32 -8.72
CA TRP A 137 14.61 -4.42 -9.02
C TRP A 137 15.34 -4.25 -10.35
N PHE A 138 14.67 -3.75 -11.38
CA PHE A 138 15.21 -3.77 -12.73
C PHE A 138 15.59 -2.38 -13.28
N PHE A 139 14.97 -1.30 -12.80
CA PHE A 139 15.11 0.04 -13.39
C PHE A 139 15.64 1.10 -12.40
N ASN A 140 16.29 0.70 -11.32
CA ASN A 140 16.83 1.60 -10.29
C ASN A 140 18.11 2.36 -10.71
N GLY A 141 18.73 2.00 -11.83
CA GLY A 141 19.95 2.63 -12.33
C GLY A 141 21.22 2.32 -11.53
N ILE A 142 21.20 1.33 -10.63
CA ILE A 142 22.36 0.79 -9.95
C ILE A 142 22.95 -0.31 -10.83
N PRO A 143 24.28 -0.29 -11.14
CA PRO A 143 24.92 -1.34 -11.93
C PRO A 143 24.85 -2.71 -11.23
N ASP A 144 24.82 -3.78 -12.02
CA ASP A 144 25.00 -5.14 -11.49
C ASP A 144 26.45 -5.27 -10.98
N GLU A 145 26.64 -5.84 -9.82
CA GLU A 145 27.96 -6.13 -9.23
C GLU A 145 28.62 -7.34 -9.92
#